data_773d47274bf0a167b68383dbabeec7a4
#
_entry.id   773d47274bf0a167b68383dbabeec7a4
#
_cell.length_a   1.000
_cell.length_b   1.000
_cell.length_c   1.000
_cell.angle_alpha   90.00
_cell.angle_beta   90.00
_cell.angle_gamma   90.00
#
_symmetry.space_group_name_H-M   'P 1'
#
loop_
_entity.id
_entity.type
_entity.pdbx_description
1 polymer ?
#
loop_
_entity_poly.entity_id
_entity_poly.type
_entity_poly.pdbx_seq_one_letter_code
_entity_poly.pdbx_strand_id
1 'polypeptide(L)'
;MVSETDIAYIAGLFDGEGHIQYKQYMRKRPHNKKAYPTWSIRMEMAMTDESVLRYVHEVLGVGTVGEKRYKTEYTKGYKKQWRWRCQFRDAYLVARLFWPYIHVKMEGIQKIIDHYGDSLPRKMMNGKVVSLEEYKLAMSLE
;
A
#
# COMPACT_ATOMS: atom_id res chain seq x y z
N MET A 1 -16.31 -6.60 9.92
CA MET A 1 -15.47 -7.74 9.51
C MET A 1 -15.13 -7.61 8.04
N VAL A 2 -13.84 -7.66 7.71
CA VAL A 2 -13.37 -7.51 6.34
C VAL A 2 -13.59 -8.84 5.61
N SER A 3 -14.27 -8.81 4.46
CA SER A 3 -14.52 -10.01 3.67
C SER A 3 -13.34 -10.29 2.74
N GLU A 4 -13.14 -11.57 2.46
CA GLU A 4 -12.10 -12.02 1.51
C GLU A 4 -12.34 -11.47 0.11
N THR A 5 -13.60 -11.41 -0.31
CA THR A 5 -13.98 -10.85 -1.61
C THR A 5 -13.64 -9.37 -1.72
N ASP A 6 -13.87 -8.60 -0.68
CA ASP A 6 -13.51 -7.18 -0.67
C ASP A 6 -12.00 -6.99 -0.79
N ILE A 7 -11.23 -7.75 -0.02
CA ILE A 7 -9.77 -7.66 -0.10
C ILE A 7 -9.26 -8.08 -1.49
N ALA A 8 -9.78 -9.16 -2.04
CA ALA A 8 -9.38 -9.63 -3.37
C ALA A 8 -9.68 -8.59 -4.45
N TYR A 9 -10.87 -7.97 -4.38
CA TYR A 9 -11.25 -6.91 -5.32
C TYR A 9 -10.30 -5.71 -5.22
N ILE A 10 -10.05 -5.24 -4.00
CA ILE A 10 -9.18 -4.07 -3.79
C ILE A 10 -7.74 -4.39 -4.19
N ALA A 11 -7.26 -5.59 -3.89
CA ALA A 11 -5.91 -6.01 -4.28
C ALA A 11 -5.77 -6.04 -5.80
N GLY A 12 -6.78 -6.55 -6.52
CA GLY A 12 -6.79 -6.54 -7.97
C GLY A 12 -6.83 -5.13 -8.55
N LEU A 13 -7.63 -4.27 -7.95
CA LEU A 13 -7.68 -2.86 -8.34
C LEU A 13 -6.32 -2.19 -8.13
N PHE A 14 -5.69 -2.43 -6.99
CA PHE A 14 -4.36 -1.91 -6.69
C PHE A 14 -3.31 -2.48 -7.66
N ASP A 15 -3.42 -3.75 -8.02
CA ASP A 15 -2.50 -4.39 -8.95
C ASP A 15 -2.50 -3.71 -10.33
N GLY A 16 -3.66 -3.16 -10.75
CA GLY A 16 -3.79 -2.43 -12.01
C GLY A 16 -3.53 -0.93 -11.91
N GLU A 17 -4.06 -0.29 -10.86
CA GLU A 17 -4.10 1.16 -10.74
C GLU A 17 -3.20 1.73 -9.62
N GLY A 18 -2.62 0.86 -8.80
CA GLY A 18 -1.86 1.29 -7.64
C GLY A 18 -0.43 1.67 -7.95
N HIS A 19 0.20 2.31 -6.99
CA HIS A 19 1.62 2.66 -7.04
C HIS A 19 2.25 2.37 -5.69
N ILE A 20 3.45 1.80 -5.72
CA ILE A 20 4.25 1.53 -4.53
C ILE A 20 5.49 2.39 -4.60
N GLN A 21 5.76 3.13 -3.53
CA GLN A 21 7.04 3.79 -3.35
C GLN A 21 7.79 3.08 -2.22
N TYR A 22 8.95 2.57 -2.54
CA TYR A 22 9.85 1.94 -1.58
C TYR A 22 11.26 2.39 -1.92
N LYS A 23 11.76 3.37 -1.17
CA LYS A 23 13.10 3.89 -1.41
C LYS A 23 13.73 4.43 -0.16
N GLN A 24 15.04 4.39 -0.13
CA GLN A 24 15.85 5.04 0.89
C GLN A 24 16.43 6.33 0.29
N TYR A 25 16.43 7.39 1.07
CA TYR A 25 17.04 8.66 0.67
C TYR A 25 17.75 9.28 1.85
N MET A 26 18.70 10.19 1.53
CA MET A 26 19.48 10.88 2.55
C MET A 26 18.78 12.19 2.91
N ARG A 27 18.52 12.40 4.19
CA ARG A 27 17.85 13.59 4.69
C ARG A 27 18.81 14.37 5.59
N LYS A 28 18.89 15.68 5.36
CA LYS A 28 19.63 16.60 6.23
C LYS A 28 18.68 17.32 7.17
N ARG A 29 19.04 17.36 8.46
CA ARG A 29 18.32 18.18 9.42
C ARG A 29 18.80 19.64 9.31
N PRO A 30 17.90 20.65 9.52
CA PRO A 30 18.28 22.06 9.38
C PRO A 30 19.44 22.49 10.29
N HIS A 31 19.63 21.83 11.42
CA HIS A 31 20.64 22.19 12.41
C HIS A 31 21.80 21.22 12.49
N ASN A 32 21.86 20.24 11.61
CA ASN A 32 22.90 19.23 11.61
C ASN A 32 23.42 19.01 10.20
N LYS A 33 24.75 19.17 10.02
CA LYS A 33 25.38 19.00 8.71
C LYS A 33 25.48 17.55 8.25
N LYS A 34 25.18 16.58 9.12
CA LYS A 34 25.23 15.16 8.78
C LYS A 34 23.90 14.71 8.16
N ALA A 35 23.97 14.16 6.96
CA ALA A 35 22.84 13.50 6.35
C ALA A 35 22.64 12.12 7.00
N TYR A 36 21.39 11.68 7.10
CA TYR A 36 21.05 10.35 7.63
C TYR A 36 20.10 9.64 6.69
N PRO A 37 20.16 8.29 6.62
CA PRO A 37 19.26 7.56 5.74
C PRO A 37 17.84 7.57 6.30
N THR A 38 16.88 7.79 5.40
CA THR A 38 15.46 7.81 5.70
C THR A 38 14.73 6.99 4.65
N TRP A 39 13.71 6.24 5.08
CA TRP A 39 12.90 5.46 4.18
C TRP A 39 11.61 6.20 3.80
N SER A 40 11.20 6.01 2.56
CA SER A 40 9.86 6.38 2.09
C SER A 40 9.16 5.10 1.65
N ILE A 41 8.13 4.71 2.40
CA ILE A 41 7.37 3.48 2.16
C ILE A 41 5.90 3.89 2.07
N ARG A 42 5.33 3.71 0.88
CA ARG A 42 4.01 4.24 0.60
C ARG A 42 3.29 3.40 -0.44
N MET A 43 2.00 3.24 -0.25
CA MET A 43 1.10 2.64 -1.24
C MET A 43 0.00 3.64 -1.53
N GLU A 44 -0.33 3.82 -2.81
CA GLU A 44 -1.37 4.77 -3.21
C GLU A 44 -2.10 4.33 -4.47
N MET A 45 -3.34 4.80 -4.59
CA MET A 45 -4.14 4.69 -5.80
C MET A 45 -4.75 6.05 -6.10
N ALA A 46 -4.72 6.46 -7.37
CA ALA A 46 -5.36 7.69 -7.83
C ALA A 46 -6.39 7.34 -8.91
N MET A 47 -7.59 7.87 -8.77
CA MET A 47 -8.69 7.60 -9.69
C MET A 47 -9.61 8.82 -9.77
N THR A 48 -10.38 8.89 -10.86
CA THR A 48 -11.42 9.92 -10.98
C THR A 48 -12.67 9.57 -10.17
N ASP A 49 -12.83 8.33 -9.76
CA ASP A 49 -13.99 7.85 -8.99
C ASP A 49 -13.68 7.92 -7.49
N GLU A 50 -14.17 8.97 -6.85
CA GLU A 50 -13.99 9.15 -5.40
C GLU A 50 -14.64 8.03 -4.60
N SER A 51 -15.82 7.57 -5.02
CA SER A 51 -16.57 6.58 -4.25
C SER A 51 -15.83 5.26 -4.10
N VAL A 52 -15.10 4.85 -5.12
CA VAL A 52 -14.27 3.63 -5.07
C VAL A 52 -13.15 3.77 -4.05
N LEU A 53 -12.49 4.93 -4.03
CA LEU A 53 -11.41 5.17 -3.05
C LEU A 53 -11.94 5.29 -1.62
N ARG A 54 -13.13 5.85 -1.43
CA ARG A 54 -13.78 5.86 -0.12
C ARG A 54 -14.11 4.45 0.35
N TYR A 55 -14.57 3.60 -0.57
CA TYR A 55 -14.80 2.19 -0.29
C TYR A 55 -13.50 1.48 0.14
N VAL A 56 -12.41 1.72 -0.58
CA VAL A 56 -11.08 1.16 -0.23
C VAL A 56 -10.71 1.54 1.20
N HIS A 57 -10.84 2.81 1.54
CA HIS A 57 -10.52 3.32 2.88
C HIS A 57 -11.41 2.67 3.94
N GLU A 58 -12.70 2.55 3.68
CA GLU A 58 -13.64 1.94 4.61
C GLU A 58 -13.29 0.48 4.89
N VAL A 59 -13.00 -0.28 3.86
CA VAL A 59 -12.67 -1.71 3.99
C VAL A 59 -11.34 -1.92 4.69
N LEU A 60 -10.29 -1.20 4.27
CA LEU A 60 -8.96 -1.39 4.83
C LEU A 60 -8.77 -0.75 6.19
N GLY A 61 -9.52 0.31 6.49
CA GLY A 61 -9.46 0.98 7.78
C GLY A 61 -8.21 1.81 8.02
N VAL A 62 -7.32 1.93 7.04
CA VAL A 62 -6.08 2.69 7.14
C VAL A 62 -5.90 3.58 5.94
N GLY A 63 -5.04 4.58 6.08
CA GLY A 63 -4.75 5.53 5.01
C GLY A 63 -5.68 6.73 5.02
N THR A 64 -5.54 7.56 4.01
CA THR A 64 -6.36 8.77 3.84
C THR A 64 -6.82 8.88 2.39
N VAL A 65 -7.99 9.47 2.20
CA VAL A 65 -8.53 9.80 0.88
C VAL A 65 -8.63 11.31 0.76
N GLY A 66 -8.14 11.84 -0.34
CA GLY A 66 -8.21 13.26 -0.60
C GLY A 66 -8.11 13.57 -2.07
N GLU A 67 -8.38 14.80 -2.42
CA GLU A 67 -8.23 15.26 -3.79
C GLU A 67 -6.76 15.33 -4.17
N LYS A 68 -6.43 14.79 -5.34
CA LYS A 68 -5.08 14.89 -5.88
C LYS A 68 -4.89 16.25 -6.50
N ARG A 69 -3.98 17.06 -5.95
CA ARG A 69 -3.68 18.38 -6.47
C ARG A 69 -2.65 18.30 -7.58
N TYR A 70 -2.91 19.02 -8.66
CA TYR A 70 -1.99 19.16 -9.76
C TYR A 70 -1.10 20.39 -9.53
N LYS A 71 0.20 20.23 -9.71
CA LYS A 71 1.19 21.29 -9.47
C LYS A 71 1.45 22.17 -10.68
N THR A 72 0.90 21.84 -11.85
CA THR A 72 1.22 22.53 -13.11
C THR A 72 -0.05 22.98 -13.84
N GLU A 73 0.06 24.10 -14.58
CA GLU A 73 -1.04 24.61 -15.41
C GLU A 73 -1.43 23.66 -16.54
N TYR A 74 -0.53 22.74 -16.93
CA TYR A 74 -0.78 21.76 -18.00
C TYR A 74 -1.89 20.77 -17.66
N THR A 75 -2.24 20.64 -16.40
CA THR A 75 -3.31 19.75 -15.95
C THR A 75 -4.62 20.46 -15.72
N LYS A 76 -4.66 21.78 -15.96
CA LYS A 76 -5.88 22.60 -15.91
C LYS A 76 -6.82 22.10 -17.00
N GLY A 77 -7.96 21.54 -16.62
CA GLY A 77 -8.90 20.94 -17.54
C GLY A 77 -8.96 19.41 -17.52
N TYR A 78 -8.04 18.76 -16.85
CA TYR A 78 -8.14 17.33 -16.61
C TYR A 78 -9.23 17.06 -15.58
N LYS A 79 -9.87 15.89 -15.67
CA LYS A 79 -10.85 15.47 -14.67
C LYS A 79 -10.20 15.46 -13.29
N LYS A 80 -10.93 15.95 -12.32
CA LYS A 80 -10.53 15.91 -10.93
C LYS A 80 -10.21 14.48 -10.53
N GLN A 81 -9.05 14.27 -9.91
CA GLN A 81 -8.65 12.95 -9.41
C GLN A 81 -8.62 12.95 -7.90
N TRP A 82 -8.89 11.79 -7.33
CA TRP A 82 -8.82 11.51 -5.92
C TRP A 82 -7.71 10.51 -5.66
N ARG A 83 -7.20 10.48 -4.45
CA ARG A 83 -6.10 9.59 -4.09
C ARG A 83 -6.33 9.00 -2.71
N TRP A 84 -6.21 7.68 -2.63
CA TRP A 84 -6.04 6.96 -1.38
C TRP A 84 -4.55 6.68 -1.20
N ARG A 85 -4.05 6.88 0.02
CA ARG A 85 -2.64 6.67 0.35
C ARG A 85 -2.49 6.15 1.75
N CYS A 86 -1.56 5.19 1.95
CA CYS A 86 -1.10 4.78 3.27
C CYS A 86 0.43 4.70 3.27
N GLN A 87 1.02 4.79 4.46
CA GLN A 87 2.48 4.88 4.62
C GLN A 87 2.96 3.99 5.76
N PHE A 88 4.23 3.59 5.69
CA PHE A 88 4.95 2.90 6.75
C PHE A 88 4.22 1.64 7.24
N ARG A 89 3.92 1.54 8.53
CA ARG A 89 3.29 0.35 9.09
C ARG A 89 1.91 0.07 8.53
N ASP A 90 1.17 1.11 8.14
CA ASP A 90 -0.12 0.93 7.48
C ASP A 90 0.08 0.30 6.09
N ALA A 91 1.12 0.71 5.37
CA ALA A 91 1.47 0.09 4.10
C ALA A 91 1.87 -1.39 4.28
N TYR A 92 2.60 -1.69 5.36
CA TYR A 92 2.93 -3.06 5.69
C TYR A 92 1.69 -3.92 5.95
N LEU A 93 0.74 -3.40 6.73
CA LEU A 93 -0.52 -4.09 6.99
C LEU A 93 -1.26 -4.38 5.68
N VAL A 94 -1.39 -3.38 4.82
CA VAL A 94 -2.08 -3.51 3.53
C VAL A 94 -1.33 -4.49 2.62
N ALA A 95 -0.01 -4.41 2.58
CA ALA A 95 0.81 -5.33 1.78
C ALA A 95 0.56 -6.79 2.18
N ARG A 96 0.45 -7.06 3.47
CA ARG A 96 0.15 -8.40 3.96
C ARG A 96 -1.25 -8.87 3.54
N LEU A 97 -2.23 -7.96 3.61
CA LEU A 97 -3.59 -8.29 3.17
C LEU A 97 -3.66 -8.56 1.66
N PHE A 98 -2.89 -7.84 0.87
CA PHE A 98 -2.89 -7.96 -0.59
C PHE A 98 -2.05 -9.14 -1.09
N TRP A 99 -1.09 -9.59 -0.31
CA TRP A 99 -0.09 -10.56 -0.74
C TRP A 99 -0.68 -11.81 -1.44
N PRO A 100 -1.79 -12.43 -0.97
CA PRO A 100 -2.33 -13.61 -1.63
C PRO A 100 -2.90 -13.36 -3.01
N TYR A 101 -3.22 -12.09 -3.34
CA TYR A 101 -3.99 -11.74 -4.54
C TYR A 101 -3.21 -10.93 -5.57
N ILE A 102 -2.05 -10.41 -5.18
CA ILE A 102 -1.24 -9.54 -6.05
C ILE A 102 -0.44 -10.40 -7.04
N HIS A 103 -0.32 -9.91 -8.27
CA HIS A 103 0.49 -10.53 -9.31
C HIS A 103 1.52 -9.56 -9.89
N VAL A 104 1.05 -8.44 -10.44
CA VAL A 104 1.92 -7.49 -11.15
C VAL A 104 2.87 -6.77 -10.21
N LYS A 105 2.38 -6.37 -9.04
CA LYS A 105 3.13 -5.57 -8.08
C LYS A 105 3.73 -6.40 -6.93
N MET A 106 3.86 -7.70 -7.11
CA MET A 106 4.36 -8.59 -6.06
C MET A 106 5.75 -8.20 -5.56
N GLU A 107 6.65 -7.76 -6.44
CA GLU A 107 7.99 -7.37 -6.02
C GLU A 107 7.96 -6.23 -5.01
N GLY A 108 7.17 -5.18 -5.27
CA GLY A 108 7.03 -4.05 -4.35
C GLY A 108 6.37 -4.45 -3.03
N ILE A 109 5.32 -5.26 -3.11
CA ILE A 109 4.64 -5.79 -1.93
C ILE A 109 5.61 -6.58 -1.06
N GLN A 110 6.41 -7.45 -1.66
CA GLN A 110 7.37 -8.28 -0.94
C GLN A 110 8.45 -7.42 -0.27
N LYS A 111 8.92 -6.37 -0.94
CA LYS A 111 9.90 -5.45 -0.36
C LYS A 111 9.38 -4.78 0.91
N ILE A 112 8.12 -4.36 0.90
CA ILE A 112 7.51 -3.75 2.09
C ILE A 112 7.40 -4.77 3.22
N ILE A 113 6.97 -5.98 2.91
CA ILE A 113 6.84 -7.05 3.92
C ILE A 113 8.21 -7.36 4.53
N ASP A 114 9.23 -7.54 3.69
CA ASP A 114 10.58 -7.87 4.15
C ASP A 114 11.19 -6.74 4.99
N HIS A 115 10.88 -5.50 4.65
CA HIS A 115 11.41 -4.34 5.36
C HIS A 115 11.06 -4.34 6.85
N TYR A 116 9.84 -4.74 7.18
CA TYR A 116 9.38 -4.74 8.57
C TYR A 116 9.72 -6.04 9.31
N GLY A 117 10.47 -6.93 8.65
CA GLY A 117 10.82 -8.22 9.26
C GLY A 117 9.55 -9.00 9.48
N ASP A 118 9.27 -9.89 8.65
CA ASP A 118 7.99 -10.51 8.64
C ASP A 118 7.91 -11.72 9.56
N SER A 119 6.80 -11.84 10.21
CA SER A 119 6.44 -12.97 11.04
C SER A 119 5.66 -14.03 10.27
N LEU A 120 5.44 -13.83 8.95
CA LEU A 120 4.77 -14.83 8.14
C LEU A 120 5.69 -16.05 7.94
N PRO A 121 5.16 -17.26 8.03
CA PRO A 121 5.95 -18.44 7.72
C PRO A 121 6.48 -18.39 6.28
N ARG A 122 7.76 -18.70 6.08
CA ARG A 122 8.39 -18.64 4.76
C ARG A 122 7.65 -19.43 3.69
N LYS A 123 7.04 -20.57 4.07
CA LYS A 123 6.27 -21.40 3.14
C LYS A 123 5.06 -20.67 2.56
N MET A 124 4.53 -19.67 3.26
CA MET A 124 3.44 -18.82 2.76
C MET A 124 3.95 -17.76 1.79
N MET A 125 5.24 -17.45 1.84
CA MET A 125 5.89 -16.42 1.03
C MET A 125 6.43 -16.96 -0.30
N ASN A 126 6.34 -18.27 -0.53
CA ASN A 126 6.85 -18.90 -1.75
C ASN A 126 5.88 -18.81 -2.93
N GLY A 127 5.07 -17.72 -2.99
CA GLY A 127 4.14 -17.50 -4.08
C GLY A 127 2.90 -18.38 -4.04
N LYS A 128 2.69 -19.15 -2.98
CA LYS A 128 1.46 -19.92 -2.83
C LYS A 128 0.32 -19.02 -2.41
N VAL A 129 -0.79 -19.17 -3.09
CA VAL A 129 -2.03 -18.49 -2.69
C VAL A 129 -2.47 -19.11 -1.35
N VAL A 130 -2.59 -18.28 -0.32
CA VAL A 130 -3.06 -18.71 1.00
C VAL A 130 -4.46 -18.13 1.21
N SER A 131 -5.25 -18.80 2.04
CA SER A 131 -6.57 -18.28 2.38
C SER A 131 -6.44 -17.05 3.28
N LEU A 132 -7.47 -16.19 3.26
CA LEU A 132 -7.51 -15.03 4.16
C LEU A 132 -7.48 -15.47 5.62
N GLU A 133 -8.08 -16.59 5.94
CA GLU A 133 -8.09 -17.14 7.30
C GLU A 133 -6.68 -17.51 7.77
N GLU A 134 -5.89 -18.17 6.91
CA GLU A 134 -4.50 -18.46 7.20
C GLU A 134 -3.68 -17.19 7.41
N TYR A 135 -3.96 -16.18 6.61
CA TYR A 135 -3.33 -14.87 6.74
C TYR A 135 -3.65 -14.22 8.08
N LYS A 136 -4.92 -14.22 8.44
CA LYS A 136 -5.36 -13.65 9.72
C LYS A 136 -4.74 -14.40 10.90
N LEU A 137 -4.67 -15.72 10.80
CA LEU A 137 -4.04 -16.53 11.83
C LEU A 137 -2.56 -16.20 11.97
N ALA A 138 -1.83 -16.08 10.86
CA ALA A 138 -0.43 -15.70 10.87
C ALA A 138 -0.23 -14.31 11.48
N MET A 139 -1.13 -13.36 11.18
CA MET A 139 -1.08 -12.01 11.75
C MET A 139 -1.38 -12.01 13.26
N SER A 140 -2.27 -12.87 13.72
CA SER A 140 -2.64 -12.93 15.14
C SER A 140 -1.56 -13.50 16.03
N LEU A 141 -0.57 -14.19 15.45
CA LEU A 141 0.55 -14.76 16.18
C LEU A 141 1.68 -13.74 16.45
N GLU A 142 1.51 -12.52 15.98
CA GLU A 142 2.49 -11.44 16.19
C GLU A 142 2.34 -10.77 17.55
#